data_f49e9fab8b1a019c244685e722be90b6
#
_entry.id   f49e9fab8b1a019c244685e722be90b6
#
_cell.length_a   1.000
_cell.length_b   1.000
_cell.length_c   1.000
_cell.angle_alpha   90.00
_cell.angle_beta   90.00
_cell.angle_gamma   90.00
#
_symmetry.space_group_name_H-M   'P 1'
#
loop_
_entity.id
_entity.type
_entity.pdbx_description
1 polymer ?
#
loop_
_entity_poly.entity_id
_entity_poly.type
_entity_poly.pdbx_seq_one_letter_code
_entity_poly.pdbx_strand_id
1 'polypeptide(L)'
;MDSAHRKKLVRQRAAAKSSLTRLQNFIEVSECKLHDLQVRYEELPNIFCKFETAQNELETTNENDYSLDRESFEQQYFQVKAKFIELLHPADT
;
A
#
# COMPACT_ATOMS: atom_id res chain seq x y z
N MET A 1 -4.01 -4.32 24.84
CA MET A 1 -4.95 -4.34 23.69
C MET A 1 -5.73 -5.64 23.71
N ASP A 2 -7.04 -5.59 23.57
CA ASP A 2 -7.81 -6.82 23.56
C ASP A 2 -7.69 -7.53 22.21
N SER A 3 -8.05 -8.82 22.20
CA SER A 3 -7.91 -9.67 21.02
C SER A 3 -8.77 -9.21 19.84
N ALA A 4 -9.97 -8.68 20.11
CA ALA A 4 -10.86 -8.22 19.04
C ALA A 4 -10.31 -6.98 18.34
N HIS A 5 -9.76 -6.05 19.10
CA HIS A 5 -9.15 -4.84 18.56
C HIS A 5 -7.92 -5.18 17.70
N ARG A 6 -7.09 -6.09 18.19
CA ARG A 6 -5.90 -6.54 17.46
C ARG A 6 -6.29 -7.20 16.15
N LYS A 7 -7.31 -8.06 16.15
CA LYS A 7 -7.80 -8.70 14.93
C LYS A 7 -8.30 -7.68 13.92
N LYS A 8 -8.98 -6.64 14.39
CA LYS A 8 -9.45 -5.55 13.54
C LYS A 8 -8.28 -4.84 12.86
N LEU A 9 -7.22 -4.52 13.62
CA LEU A 9 -6.03 -3.85 13.08
C LEU A 9 -5.32 -4.72 12.05
N VAL A 10 -5.19 -6.01 12.31
CA VAL A 10 -4.59 -6.95 11.36
C VAL A 10 -5.38 -7.00 10.07
N ARG A 11 -6.73 -6.99 10.14
CA ARG A 11 -7.57 -6.95 8.95
C ARG A 11 -7.42 -5.65 8.17
N GLN A 12 -7.35 -4.52 8.87
CA GLN A 12 -7.16 -3.22 8.22
C GLN A 12 -5.82 -3.17 7.49
N ARG A 13 -4.78 -3.69 8.13
CA ARG A 13 -3.46 -3.78 7.50
C ARG A 13 -3.50 -4.68 6.28
N ALA A 14 -4.12 -5.85 6.39
CA ALA A 14 -4.23 -6.78 5.27
C ALA A 14 -5.03 -6.19 4.11
N ALA A 15 -6.08 -5.43 4.41
CA ALA A 15 -6.88 -4.76 3.38
C ALA A 15 -6.04 -3.73 2.61
N ALA A 16 -5.21 -2.96 3.32
CA ALA A 16 -4.31 -2.00 2.69
C ALA A 16 -3.30 -2.70 1.78
N LYS A 17 -2.72 -3.80 2.25
CA LYS A 17 -1.78 -4.61 1.45
C LYS A 17 -2.45 -5.16 0.19
N SER A 18 -3.68 -5.66 0.33
CA SER A 18 -4.44 -6.19 -0.80
C SER A 18 -4.76 -5.10 -1.82
N SER A 19 -5.12 -3.91 -1.35
CA SER A 19 -5.37 -2.76 -2.23
C SER A 19 -4.14 -2.40 -3.03
N LEU A 20 -2.99 -2.38 -2.37
CA LEU A 20 -1.72 -2.09 -3.04
C LEU A 20 -1.39 -3.14 -4.10
N THR A 21 -1.59 -4.41 -3.77
CA THR A 21 -1.36 -5.51 -4.70
C THR A 21 -2.27 -5.41 -5.92
N ARG A 22 -3.53 -5.00 -5.73
CA ARG A 22 -4.44 -4.79 -6.87
C ARG A 22 -3.96 -3.67 -7.77
N LEU A 23 -3.43 -2.58 -7.21
CA LEU A 23 -2.84 -1.52 -8.03
C LEU A 23 -1.62 -2.00 -8.79
N GLN A 24 -0.78 -2.79 -8.15
CA GLN A 24 0.39 -3.37 -8.80
C GLN A 24 -0.02 -4.25 -9.98
N ASN A 25 -1.01 -5.12 -9.78
CA ASN A 25 -1.50 -5.98 -10.84
C ASN A 25 -2.11 -5.17 -11.99
N PHE A 26 -2.81 -4.11 -11.67
CA PHE A 26 -3.39 -3.22 -12.67
C PHE A 26 -2.33 -2.66 -13.61
N ILE A 27 -1.21 -2.17 -13.08
CA ILE A 27 -0.17 -1.54 -13.89
C ILE A 27 0.69 -2.56 -14.64
N GLU A 28 0.68 -3.83 -14.21
CA GLU A 28 1.50 -4.86 -14.85
C GLU A 28 0.82 -5.55 -16.02
N VAL A 29 -0.51 -5.65 -16.00
CA VAL A 29 -1.23 -6.48 -16.96
C VAL A 29 -2.02 -5.71 -18.01
N SER A 30 -2.12 -4.41 -17.92
CA SER A 30 -3.04 -3.65 -18.77
C SER A 30 -2.34 -2.57 -19.57
N GLU A 31 -2.85 -2.32 -20.77
CA GLU A 31 -2.60 -1.05 -21.44
C GLU A 31 -3.42 -0.02 -20.69
N CYS A 32 -2.75 0.71 -19.81
CA CYS A 32 -3.43 1.64 -18.93
C CYS A 32 -3.65 2.97 -19.64
N LYS A 33 -4.89 3.43 -19.65
CA LYS A 33 -5.20 4.78 -20.12
C LYS A 33 -4.71 5.79 -19.09
N LEU A 34 -4.23 6.92 -19.58
CA LEU A 34 -3.68 7.96 -18.70
C LEU A 34 -4.66 8.36 -17.59
N HIS A 35 -5.93 8.51 -17.95
CA HIS A 35 -6.95 8.91 -16.98
C HIS A 35 -7.11 7.86 -15.87
N ASP A 36 -7.14 6.59 -16.22
CA ASP A 36 -7.26 5.50 -15.25
C ASP A 36 -6.03 5.45 -14.34
N LEU A 37 -4.86 5.67 -14.89
CA LEU A 37 -3.62 5.74 -14.11
C LEU A 37 -3.68 6.86 -13.08
N GLN A 38 -4.16 8.04 -13.49
CA GLN A 38 -4.26 9.19 -12.59
C GLN A 38 -5.21 8.91 -11.43
N VAL A 39 -6.38 8.35 -11.71
CA VAL A 39 -7.38 8.03 -10.69
C VAL A 39 -6.81 7.05 -9.67
N ARG A 40 -6.17 6.00 -10.16
CA ARG A 40 -5.61 4.97 -9.28
C ARG A 40 -4.38 5.45 -8.52
N TYR A 41 -3.57 6.30 -9.15
CA TYR A 41 -2.42 6.90 -8.48
C TYR A 41 -2.85 7.70 -7.25
N GLU A 42 -3.97 8.39 -7.34
CA GLU A 42 -4.50 9.19 -6.23
C GLU A 42 -4.92 8.35 -5.02
N GLU A 43 -5.13 7.05 -5.21
CA GLU A 43 -5.45 6.13 -4.12
C GLU A 43 -4.23 5.76 -3.27
N LEU A 44 -3.02 5.89 -3.80
CA LEU A 44 -1.82 5.48 -3.10
C LEU A 44 -1.64 6.11 -1.72
N PRO A 45 -1.81 7.44 -1.56
CA PRO A 45 -1.68 8.05 -0.22
C PRO A 45 -2.68 7.50 0.78
N ASN A 46 -3.91 7.22 0.34
CA ASN A 46 -4.95 6.65 1.21
C ASN A 46 -4.57 5.25 1.67
N ILE A 47 -4.05 4.44 0.77
CA ILE A 47 -3.60 3.08 1.09
C ILE A 47 -2.46 3.13 2.10
N PHE A 48 -1.50 4.01 1.88
CA PHE A 48 -0.37 4.17 2.78
C PHE A 48 -0.83 4.61 4.17
N CYS A 49 -1.73 5.59 4.22
CA CYS A 49 -2.28 6.09 5.48
C CYS A 49 -3.00 5.00 6.26
N LYS A 50 -3.80 4.20 5.60
CA LYS A 50 -4.52 3.09 6.23
C LYS A 50 -3.56 2.05 6.79
N PHE A 51 -2.52 1.72 6.05
CA PHE A 51 -1.50 0.80 6.53
C PHE A 51 -0.77 1.39 7.75
N GLU A 52 -0.32 2.63 7.64
CA GLU A 52 0.41 3.31 8.71
C GLU A 52 -0.39 3.36 10.00
N THR A 53 -1.66 3.70 9.91
CA THR A 53 -2.53 3.80 11.08
C THR A 53 -2.63 2.46 11.81
N ALA A 54 -2.90 1.39 11.07
CA ALA A 54 -3.02 0.05 11.66
C ALA A 54 -1.66 -0.45 12.18
N GLN A 55 -0.61 -0.24 11.40
CA GLN A 55 0.73 -0.72 11.74
C GLN A 55 1.27 -0.01 12.99
N ASN A 56 1.08 1.30 13.11
CA ASN A 56 1.54 2.06 14.26
C ASN A 56 0.89 1.56 15.55
N GLU A 57 -0.40 1.28 15.52
CA GLU A 57 -1.08 0.74 16.70
C GLU A 57 -0.60 -0.65 17.04
N LEU A 58 -0.37 -1.50 16.04
CA LEU A 58 0.16 -2.84 16.27
C LEU A 58 1.56 -2.79 16.87
N GLU A 59 2.39 -1.88 16.41
CA GLU A 59 3.77 -1.74 16.90
C GLU A 59 3.82 -1.26 18.35
N THR A 60 2.80 -0.53 18.82
CA THR A 60 2.77 -0.05 20.20
C THR A 60 2.50 -1.15 21.21
N THR A 61 2.05 -2.31 20.80
CA THR A 61 1.73 -3.41 21.72
C THR A 61 2.96 -4.13 22.25
N ASN A 62 4.08 -4.06 21.56
CA ASN A 62 5.33 -4.72 21.91
C ASN A 62 5.24 -6.25 22.04
N GLU A 63 4.14 -6.83 21.58
CA GLU A 63 3.96 -8.28 21.70
C GLU A 63 4.69 -9.04 20.60
N ASN A 64 4.85 -8.41 19.44
CA ASN A 64 5.51 -9.00 18.28
C ASN A 64 6.32 -7.92 17.55
N ASP A 65 7.33 -8.36 16.82
CA ASP A 65 8.09 -7.48 15.98
C ASP A 65 7.40 -7.37 14.62
N TYR A 66 6.83 -6.21 14.34
CA TYR A 66 6.14 -5.93 13.08
C TYR A 66 7.01 -5.18 12.07
N SER A 67 8.29 -5.01 12.34
CA SER A 67 9.17 -4.20 11.49
C SER A 67 9.32 -4.78 10.08
N LEU A 68 9.32 -6.10 9.94
CA LEU A 68 9.40 -6.74 8.63
C LEU A 68 8.16 -6.47 7.78
N ASP A 69 6.99 -6.41 8.42
CA ASP A 69 5.76 -6.08 7.72
C ASP A 69 5.79 -4.66 7.17
N ARG A 70 6.28 -3.73 7.96
CA ARG A 70 6.43 -2.33 7.54
C ARG A 70 7.41 -2.22 6.39
N GLU A 71 8.57 -2.83 6.54
CA GLU A 71 9.62 -2.80 5.52
C GLU A 71 9.13 -3.40 4.20
N SER A 72 8.48 -4.54 4.26
CA SER A 72 7.95 -5.21 3.08
C SER A 72 6.88 -4.37 2.38
N PHE A 73 5.97 -3.77 3.16
CA PHE A 73 4.92 -2.92 2.60
C PHE A 73 5.51 -1.67 1.94
N GLU A 74 6.43 -1.00 2.63
CA GLU A 74 7.05 0.22 2.10
C GLU A 74 7.81 -0.07 0.82
N GLN A 75 8.53 -1.16 0.76
CA GLN A 75 9.26 -1.56 -0.43
C GLN A 75 8.30 -1.74 -1.61
N GLN A 76 7.23 -2.48 -1.41
CA GLN A 76 6.21 -2.68 -2.44
C GLN A 76 5.55 -1.36 -2.83
N TYR A 77 5.20 -0.53 -1.85
CA TYR A 77 4.56 0.76 -2.07
C TYR A 77 5.41 1.67 -2.95
N PHE A 78 6.69 1.80 -2.63
CA PHE A 78 7.57 2.67 -3.40
C PHE A 78 7.83 2.14 -4.80
N GLN A 79 7.91 0.82 -4.97
CA GLN A 79 8.04 0.21 -6.29
C GLN A 79 6.80 0.48 -7.15
N VAL A 80 5.61 0.31 -6.58
CA VAL A 80 4.35 0.57 -7.28
C VAL A 80 4.23 2.04 -7.62
N LYS A 81 4.52 2.91 -6.66
CA LYS A 81 4.45 4.35 -6.87
C LYS A 81 5.40 4.81 -7.97
N ALA A 82 6.64 4.32 -7.95
CA ALA A 82 7.63 4.65 -8.98
C ALA A 82 7.15 4.22 -10.36
N LYS A 83 6.53 3.05 -10.46
CA LYS A 83 5.99 2.56 -11.72
C LYS A 83 4.84 3.42 -12.24
N PHE A 84 3.95 3.86 -11.34
CA PHE A 84 2.89 4.79 -11.70
C PHE A 84 3.46 6.10 -12.24
N ILE A 85 4.46 6.66 -11.57
CA ILE A 85 5.09 7.91 -12.01
C ILE A 85 5.71 7.74 -13.39
N GLU A 86 6.40 6.61 -13.61
CA GLU A 86 6.99 6.30 -14.90
C GLU A 86 5.95 6.24 -16.01
N LEU A 87 4.80 5.64 -15.74
CA LEU A 87 3.71 5.52 -16.72
C LEU A 87 2.97 6.83 -16.92
N LEU A 88 2.82 7.64 -15.87
CA LEU A 88 2.14 8.93 -15.95
C LEU A 88 3.01 10.00 -16.63
N HIS A 89 4.31 9.89 -16.46
CA HIS A 89 5.29 10.82 -17.01
C HIS A 89 6.34 10.01 -17.75
N PRO A 90 5.99 9.45 -18.94
CA PRO A 90 6.96 8.69 -19.71
C PRO A 90 8.18 9.55 -19.94
N ALA A 91 9.33 8.97 -19.72
CA ALA A 91 10.58 9.70 -19.79
C ALA A 91 10.65 10.49 -21.09
N ASP A 92 10.72 11.79 -20.94
CA ASP A 92 10.99 12.67 -22.05
C ASP A 92 12.46 12.52 -22.40
N THR A 93 12.68 11.70 -23.30
CA THR A 93 14.02 11.66 -23.86
C THR A 93 14.11 12.62 -24.99
#